data_ac160572bba4ad47d74bae109f51bb54
#
_entry.id   ac160572bba4ad47d74bae109f51bb54
#
_cell.length_a   1.000
_cell.length_b   1.000
_cell.length_c   1.000
_cell.angle_alpha   90.00
_cell.angle_beta   90.00
_cell.angle_gamma   90.00
#
_symmetry.space_group_name_H-M   'P 1'
#
loop_
_entity.id
_entity.type
_entity.pdbx_description
1 polymer ?
#
loop_
_entity_poly.entity_id
_entity_poly.type
_entity_poly.pdbx_seq_one_letter_code
_entity_poly.pdbx_strand_id
1 'polypeptide(L)'
;MPCIVRQAFNALEIAGADRNQSTEVLRELFRRLADIDLDDTPAANANGLYKLVSKVTSIKDPYKDVKRKYNAAALKLFPKLEEIVEKADDGLHAAAKIAVAGNVIDYGIHIIEGRKVDLDSIIEEVKNIPLAIDDFQHFSRDLEKIDKVLYIADNSGEIVFDKVFISGLIGMGKKVVLAVKSGPILNDATIEDAKEAGLDNITQTIETGCDCIGLDFGTCSEEFLKEFESSGIIISKGQGNVESLDDVKGKKIYFLLKAKCEKMARELGVDYLDIVFKRSDHAK
;
A
#
# COMPACT_ATOMS: atom_id res chain seq x y z
N MET A 1 17.73 -8.25 -1.97
CA MET A 1 19.03 -7.50 -2.07
C MET A 1 19.00 -6.44 -3.17
N PRO A 2 18.89 -6.74 -4.50
CA PRO A 2 18.94 -5.69 -5.53
C PRO A 2 17.87 -4.61 -5.38
N CYS A 3 16.68 -4.97 -4.88
CA CYS A 3 15.58 -4.02 -4.64
C CYS A 3 15.93 -2.97 -3.58
N ILE A 4 16.57 -3.37 -2.47
CA ILE A 4 16.97 -2.46 -1.38
C ILE A 4 17.98 -1.43 -1.90
N VAL A 5 18.97 -1.88 -2.69
CA VAL A 5 19.98 -0.98 -3.30
C VAL A 5 19.29 0.01 -4.26
N ARG A 6 18.37 -0.48 -5.11
CA ARG A 6 17.62 0.38 -6.04
C ARG A 6 16.78 1.41 -5.31
N GLN A 7 16.08 1.00 -4.24
CA GLN A 7 15.29 1.91 -3.42
C GLN A 7 16.17 2.99 -2.77
N ALA A 8 17.37 2.64 -2.31
CA ALA A 8 18.32 3.63 -1.77
C ALA A 8 18.72 4.67 -2.82
N PHE A 9 19.06 4.23 -4.04
CA PHE A 9 19.38 5.14 -5.14
C PHE A 9 18.20 6.07 -5.45
N ASN A 10 17.01 5.54 -5.59
CA ASN A 10 15.83 6.34 -5.87
C ASN A 10 15.55 7.38 -4.77
N ALA A 11 15.67 6.97 -3.51
CA ALA A 11 15.47 7.88 -2.38
C ALA A 11 16.52 9.01 -2.36
N LEU A 12 17.78 8.70 -2.66
CA LEU A 12 18.87 9.69 -2.75
C LEU A 12 18.64 10.67 -3.93
N GLU A 13 18.22 10.16 -5.08
CA GLU A 13 17.91 10.96 -6.26
C GLU A 13 16.75 11.92 -5.99
N ILE A 14 15.65 11.40 -5.44
CA ILE A 14 14.48 12.21 -5.06
C ILE A 14 14.83 13.26 -3.99
N ALA A 15 15.70 12.90 -3.04
CA ALA A 15 16.22 13.83 -2.04
C ALA A 15 17.17 14.89 -2.62
N GLY A 16 17.59 14.80 -3.88
CA GLY A 16 18.59 15.69 -4.46
C GLY A 16 19.96 15.58 -3.78
N ALA A 17 20.29 14.37 -3.26
CA ALA A 17 21.53 14.14 -2.53
C ALA A 17 22.76 14.40 -3.41
N ASP A 18 23.76 15.10 -2.85
CA ASP A 18 25.03 15.29 -3.52
C ASP A 18 25.88 14.01 -3.53
N ARG A 19 27.03 14.04 -4.21
CA ARG A 19 27.94 12.90 -4.34
C ARG A 19 28.46 12.39 -2.99
N ASN A 20 28.73 13.29 -2.04
CA ASN A 20 29.28 12.93 -0.74
C ASN A 20 28.20 12.24 0.11
N GLN A 21 27.00 12.83 0.17
CA GLN A 21 25.83 12.26 0.82
C GLN A 21 25.48 10.88 0.26
N SER A 22 25.43 10.76 -1.06
CA SER A 22 25.17 9.47 -1.73
C SER A 22 26.23 8.43 -1.41
N THR A 23 27.52 8.84 -1.41
CA THR A 23 28.62 7.93 -1.06
C THR A 23 28.54 7.45 0.39
N GLU A 24 28.18 8.34 1.32
CA GLU A 24 28.02 8.01 2.73
C GLU A 24 26.89 6.99 2.95
N VAL A 25 25.70 7.26 2.39
CA VAL A 25 24.55 6.35 2.49
C VAL A 25 24.85 5.00 1.88
N LEU A 26 25.43 4.97 0.68
CA LEU A 26 25.73 3.70 0.00
C LEU A 26 26.80 2.87 0.74
N ARG A 27 27.83 3.52 1.30
CA ARG A 27 28.84 2.81 2.11
C ARG A 27 28.19 2.14 3.33
N GLU A 28 27.31 2.85 4.02
CA GLU A 28 26.62 2.30 5.18
C GLU A 28 25.63 1.23 4.78
N LEU A 29 24.90 1.42 3.68
CA LEU A 29 24.02 0.40 3.13
C LEU A 29 24.79 -0.90 2.82
N PHE A 30 25.94 -0.81 2.14
CA PHE A 30 26.73 -2.02 1.81
C PHE A 30 27.28 -2.72 3.06
N ARG A 31 27.63 -2.01 4.14
CA ARG A 31 27.98 -2.63 5.42
C ARG A 31 26.80 -3.42 5.99
N ARG A 32 25.61 -2.84 6.02
CA ARG A 32 24.40 -3.52 6.51
C ARG A 32 24.04 -4.73 5.66
N LEU A 33 24.18 -4.61 4.34
CA LEU A 33 23.91 -5.73 3.44
C LEU A 33 24.93 -6.88 3.58
N ALA A 34 26.13 -6.63 4.08
CA ALA A 34 27.10 -7.70 4.36
C ALA A 34 26.69 -8.56 5.56
N ASP A 35 25.95 -7.97 6.51
CA ASP A 35 25.48 -8.62 7.74
C ASP A 35 23.97 -8.93 7.72
N ILE A 36 23.37 -8.92 6.53
CA ILE A 36 21.91 -9.10 6.37
C ILE A 36 21.48 -10.51 6.78
N ASP A 37 20.41 -10.61 7.54
CA ASP A 37 19.77 -11.89 7.80
C ASP A 37 18.92 -12.31 6.59
N LEU A 38 19.29 -13.44 5.99
CA LEU A 38 18.59 -13.96 4.81
C LEU A 38 17.28 -14.68 5.15
N ASP A 39 17.08 -15.00 6.42
CA ASP A 39 15.83 -15.59 6.92
C ASP A 39 14.78 -14.53 7.22
N ASP A 40 15.20 -13.25 7.37
CA ASP A 40 14.30 -12.12 7.50
C ASP A 40 13.62 -11.72 6.18
N THR A 41 12.48 -11.03 6.29
CA THR A 41 11.78 -10.51 5.11
C THR A 41 12.56 -9.37 4.45
N PRO A 42 12.39 -9.15 3.13
CA PRO A 42 12.97 -7.98 2.45
C PRO A 42 12.55 -6.65 3.08
N ALA A 43 11.32 -6.56 3.58
CA ALA A 43 10.79 -5.39 4.28
C ALA A 43 11.57 -5.12 5.57
N ALA A 44 11.75 -6.13 6.44
CA ALA A 44 12.51 -6.02 7.67
C ALA A 44 13.96 -5.57 7.42
N ASN A 45 14.60 -6.18 6.43
CA ASN A 45 15.97 -5.88 6.02
C ASN A 45 16.15 -4.48 5.40
N ALA A 46 15.11 -3.88 4.84
CA ALA A 46 15.14 -2.52 4.30
C ALA A 46 14.85 -1.44 5.36
N ASN A 47 14.32 -1.84 6.52
CA ASN A 47 14.03 -0.90 7.60
C ASN A 47 15.30 -0.18 8.08
N GLY A 48 15.14 1.10 8.37
CA GLY A 48 16.26 1.97 8.77
C GLY A 48 17.07 2.58 7.61
N LEU A 49 16.90 2.11 6.35
CA LEU A 49 17.54 2.73 5.20
C LEU A 49 17.04 4.16 4.98
N TYR A 50 15.72 4.38 5.06
CA TYR A 50 15.12 5.70 4.84
C TYR A 50 15.47 6.68 5.96
N LYS A 51 15.57 6.19 7.20
CA LYS A 51 16.10 6.97 8.33
C LYS A 51 17.53 7.41 8.09
N LEU A 52 18.35 6.56 7.47
CA LEU A 52 19.72 6.89 7.09
C LEU A 52 19.74 7.97 6.00
N VAL A 53 18.94 7.81 4.93
CA VAL A 53 18.83 8.84 3.86
C VAL A 53 18.39 10.17 4.46
N SER A 54 17.31 10.18 5.24
CA SER A 54 16.81 11.39 5.91
C SER A 54 17.85 12.04 6.82
N LYS A 55 18.61 11.26 7.58
CA LYS A 55 19.67 11.75 8.46
C LYS A 55 20.81 12.41 7.68
N VAL A 56 21.28 11.80 6.60
CA VAL A 56 22.43 12.27 5.82
C VAL A 56 22.05 13.48 4.95
N THR A 57 20.84 13.45 4.35
CA THR A 57 20.37 14.56 3.51
C THR A 57 19.73 15.71 4.30
N SER A 58 19.40 15.49 5.58
CA SER A 58 18.59 16.39 6.42
C SER A 58 17.18 16.64 5.87
N ILE A 59 16.69 15.77 4.97
CA ILE A 59 15.35 15.82 4.39
C ILE A 59 14.49 14.74 5.06
N LYS A 60 13.50 15.18 5.86
CA LYS A 60 12.66 14.27 6.65
C LYS A 60 11.80 13.35 5.78
N ASP A 61 11.20 13.88 4.72
CA ASP A 61 10.38 13.15 3.75
C ASP A 61 10.80 13.52 2.32
N PRO A 62 11.69 12.74 1.69
CA PRO A 62 12.08 12.97 0.30
C PRO A 62 10.93 12.84 -0.68
N TYR A 63 9.95 11.99 -0.37
CA TYR A 63 8.83 11.68 -1.27
C TYR A 63 7.65 12.65 -1.14
N LYS A 64 7.67 13.63 -0.23
CA LYS A 64 6.54 14.51 0.06
C LYS A 64 5.90 15.14 -1.19
N ASP A 65 6.70 15.75 -2.04
CA ASP A 65 6.18 16.41 -3.25
C ASP A 65 5.72 15.40 -4.30
N VAL A 66 6.36 14.25 -4.37
CA VAL A 66 5.98 13.13 -5.24
C VAL A 66 4.62 12.58 -4.79
N LYS A 67 4.44 12.32 -3.51
CA LYS A 67 3.17 11.84 -2.93
C LYS A 67 2.01 12.79 -3.21
N ARG A 68 2.22 14.09 -3.01
CA ARG A 68 1.21 15.12 -3.33
C ARG A 68 0.81 15.12 -4.81
N LYS A 69 1.78 14.97 -5.71
CA LYS A 69 1.49 14.87 -7.15
C LYS A 69 0.67 13.63 -7.47
N TYR A 70 0.95 12.51 -6.80
CA TYR A 70 0.21 11.26 -6.97
C TYR A 70 -1.22 11.38 -6.47
N ASN A 71 -1.42 11.89 -5.26
CA ASN A 71 -2.73 12.16 -4.72
C ASN A 71 -3.55 13.08 -5.64
N ALA A 72 -2.96 14.19 -6.11
CA ALA A 72 -3.62 15.13 -6.99
C ALA A 72 -3.97 14.53 -8.37
N ALA A 73 -3.13 13.65 -8.92
CA ALA A 73 -3.41 12.96 -10.17
C ALA A 73 -4.53 11.92 -10.01
N ALA A 74 -4.48 11.13 -8.94
CA ALA A 74 -5.51 10.14 -8.63
C ALA A 74 -6.88 10.78 -8.35
N LEU A 75 -6.91 11.92 -7.64
CA LEU A 75 -8.15 12.65 -7.38
C LEU A 75 -8.85 13.15 -8.64
N LYS A 76 -8.12 13.42 -9.74
CA LYS A 76 -8.73 13.75 -11.04
C LYS A 76 -9.47 12.58 -11.67
N LEU A 77 -9.08 11.34 -11.33
CA LEU A 77 -9.73 10.13 -11.80
C LEU A 77 -10.95 9.75 -10.96
N PHE A 78 -10.99 10.18 -9.71
CA PHE A 78 -11.97 9.73 -8.73
C PHE A 78 -13.42 9.77 -9.23
N PRO A 79 -13.94 10.84 -9.88
CA PRO A 79 -15.30 10.86 -10.41
C PRO A 79 -15.58 9.77 -11.46
N LYS A 80 -14.57 9.43 -12.29
CA LYS A 80 -14.70 8.37 -13.29
C LYS A 80 -14.66 6.98 -12.64
N LEU A 81 -13.90 6.82 -11.55
CA LEU A 81 -13.87 5.58 -10.77
C LEU A 81 -15.21 5.31 -10.10
N GLU A 82 -15.86 6.34 -9.54
CA GLU A 82 -17.21 6.25 -8.99
C GLU A 82 -18.22 5.84 -10.08
N GLU A 83 -18.15 6.46 -11.26
CA GLU A 83 -19.03 6.12 -12.40
C GLU A 83 -18.88 4.64 -12.83
N ILE A 84 -17.67 4.05 -12.76
CA ILE A 84 -17.46 2.63 -13.05
C ILE A 84 -18.21 1.77 -12.04
N VAL A 85 -18.13 2.09 -10.75
CA VAL A 85 -18.81 1.37 -9.67
C VAL A 85 -20.33 1.46 -9.82
N GLU A 86 -20.86 2.65 -10.12
CA GLU A 86 -22.31 2.88 -10.29
C GLU A 86 -22.88 2.10 -11.47
N LYS A 87 -22.09 1.88 -12.52
CA LYS A 87 -22.51 1.16 -13.74
C LYS A 87 -22.27 -0.34 -13.70
N ALA A 88 -21.55 -0.84 -12.70
CA ALA A 88 -21.23 -2.25 -12.59
C ALA A 88 -22.40 -3.07 -12.04
N ASP A 89 -22.57 -4.29 -12.53
CA ASP A 89 -23.56 -5.23 -12.00
C ASP A 89 -23.30 -5.58 -10.53
N ASP A 90 -22.03 -5.70 -10.14
CA ASP A 90 -21.57 -5.82 -8.77
C ASP A 90 -20.64 -4.64 -8.45
N GLY A 91 -21.23 -3.58 -7.91
CA GLY A 91 -20.52 -2.36 -7.58
C GLY A 91 -19.41 -2.55 -6.52
N LEU A 92 -19.63 -3.43 -5.53
CA LEU A 92 -18.61 -3.67 -4.51
C LEU A 92 -17.41 -4.45 -5.07
N HIS A 93 -17.64 -5.43 -5.92
CA HIS A 93 -16.56 -6.15 -6.61
C HIS A 93 -15.77 -5.21 -7.54
N ALA A 94 -16.48 -4.36 -8.29
CA ALA A 94 -15.84 -3.34 -9.12
C ALA A 94 -14.98 -2.39 -8.28
N ALA A 95 -15.48 -1.93 -7.13
CA ALA A 95 -14.73 -1.08 -6.21
C ALA A 95 -13.49 -1.78 -5.64
N ALA A 96 -13.59 -3.07 -5.31
CA ALA A 96 -12.45 -3.88 -4.88
C ALA A 96 -11.38 -3.98 -5.97
N LYS A 97 -11.78 -4.26 -7.22
CA LYS A 97 -10.86 -4.29 -8.38
C LYS A 97 -10.19 -2.94 -8.60
N ILE A 98 -10.93 -1.84 -8.48
CA ILE A 98 -10.37 -0.49 -8.54
C ILE A 98 -9.31 -0.29 -7.47
N ALA A 99 -9.58 -0.68 -6.22
CA ALA A 99 -8.62 -0.56 -5.13
C ALA A 99 -7.33 -1.36 -5.39
N VAL A 100 -7.43 -2.59 -5.94
CA VAL A 100 -6.25 -3.36 -6.34
C VAL A 100 -5.51 -2.69 -7.49
N ALA A 101 -6.25 -2.13 -8.47
CA ALA A 101 -5.68 -1.43 -9.62
C ALA A 101 -4.83 -0.22 -9.20
N GLY A 102 -5.18 0.46 -8.13
CA GLY A 102 -4.38 1.57 -7.59
C GLY A 102 -2.92 1.19 -7.30
N ASN A 103 -2.66 -0.07 -6.94
CA ASN A 103 -1.29 -0.59 -6.74
C ASN A 103 -0.54 -0.90 -8.06
N VAL A 104 -1.28 -0.99 -9.16
CA VAL A 104 -0.74 -1.36 -10.48
C VAL A 104 -0.27 -0.16 -11.26
N ILE A 105 -1.04 0.92 -11.15
CA ILE A 105 -0.83 2.12 -11.92
C ILE A 105 0.35 2.86 -11.31
N ASP A 106 1.52 2.58 -11.88
CA ASP A 106 2.77 3.22 -11.48
C ASP A 106 2.81 4.67 -12.00
N TYR A 107 1.85 5.49 -11.51
CA TYR A 107 1.81 6.93 -11.78
C TYR A 107 3.15 7.58 -11.44
N GLY A 108 3.87 6.96 -10.51
CA GLY A 108 5.11 7.46 -9.99
C GLY A 108 6.13 7.71 -11.04
N ILE A 109 6.37 6.75 -11.88
CA ILE A 109 7.40 6.84 -12.92
C ILE A 109 6.99 7.88 -13.98
N HIS A 110 5.74 7.84 -14.45
CA HIS A 110 5.27 8.76 -15.49
C HIS A 110 5.21 10.23 -15.03
N ILE A 111 4.81 10.47 -13.77
CA ILE A 111 4.76 11.83 -13.22
C ILE A 111 6.17 12.38 -12.94
N ILE A 112 7.10 11.53 -12.44
CA ILE A 112 8.50 11.93 -12.22
C ILE A 112 9.18 12.24 -13.55
N GLU A 113 8.91 11.45 -14.60
CA GLU A 113 9.46 11.65 -15.94
C GLU A 113 8.78 12.79 -16.72
N GLY A 114 7.81 13.49 -16.14
CA GLY A 114 7.08 14.60 -16.78
C GLY A 114 6.24 14.18 -17.98
N ARG A 115 5.92 12.89 -18.11
CA ARG A 115 5.07 12.38 -19.20
C ARG A 115 3.62 12.81 -18.95
N LYS A 116 2.90 13.10 -20.03
CA LYS A 116 1.44 13.31 -19.94
C LYS A 116 0.80 11.98 -19.54
N VAL A 117 0.13 12.00 -18.40
CA VAL A 117 -0.68 10.85 -17.96
C VAL A 117 -1.97 10.85 -18.77
N ASP A 118 -2.19 9.82 -19.55
CA ASP A 118 -3.44 9.60 -20.27
C ASP A 118 -4.47 8.99 -19.29
N LEU A 119 -5.35 9.82 -18.77
CA LEU A 119 -6.35 9.42 -17.79
C LEU A 119 -7.37 8.43 -18.37
N ASP A 120 -7.67 8.50 -19.66
CA ASP A 120 -8.64 7.60 -20.29
C ASP A 120 -8.03 6.20 -20.49
N SER A 121 -6.76 6.12 -20.87
CA SER A 121 -6.02 4.85 -20.92
C SER A 121 -6.01 4.14 -19.57
N ILE A 122 -5.80 4.88 -18.49
CA ILE A 122 -5.80 4.34 -17.13
C ILE A 122 -7.17 3.79 -16.75
N ILE A 123 -8.23 4.52 -17.05
CA ILE A 123 -9.59 4.06 -16.76
C ILE A 123 -9.90 2.77 -17.49
N GLU A 124 -9.48 2.62 -18.75
CA GLU A 124 -9.66 1.38 -19.52
C GLU A 124 -8.83 0.23 -18.93
N GLU A 125 -7.61 0.50 -18.46
CA GLU A 125 -6.80 -0.51 -17.75
C GLU A 125 -7.47 -0.96 -16.47
N VAL A 126 -7.97 -0.04 -15.65
CA VAL A 126 -8.68 -0.35 -14.39
C VAL A 126 -9.92 -1.21 -14.64
N LYS A 127 -10.74 -0.88 -15.64
CA LYS A 127 -11.96 -1.63 -15.98
C LYS A 127 -11.66 -3.10 -16.33
N ASN A 128 -10.57 -3.33 -17.05
CA ASN A 128 -10.26 -4.61 -17.67
C ASN A 128 -9.19 -5.41 -16.90
N ILE A 129 -8.79 -4.95 -15.70
CA ILE A 129 -7.72 -5.57 -14.93
C ILE A 129 -8.08 -7.03 -14.56
N PRO A 130 -7.29 -8.01 -14.98
CA PRO A 130 -7.51 -9.39 -14.58
C PRO A 130 -6.97 -9.60 -13.16
N LEU A 131 -7.71 -10.32 -12.34
CA LEU A 131 -7.22 -10.84 -11.07
C LEU A 131 -6.78 -12.29 -11.28
N ALA A 132 -5.51 -12.60 -11.01
CA ALA A 132 -4.99 -13.97 -11.06
C ALA A 132 -5.56 -14.82 -9.90
N ILE A 133 -5.81 -14.16 -8.75
CA ILE A 133 -6.59 -14.73 -7.64
C ILE A 133 -7.69 -13.71 -7.32
N ASP A 134 -8.93 -14.21 -7.29
CA ASP A 134 -10.11 -13.41 -6.99
C ASP A 134 -10.95 -14.09 -5.90
N ASP A 135 -10.63 -13.85 -4.65
CA ASP A 135 -11.35 -14.37 -3.49
C ASP A 135 -12.51 -13.47 -3.05
N PHE A 136 -12.99 -12.57 -3.94
CA PHE A 136 -14.05 -11.63 -3.59
C PHE A 136 -15.33 -12.32 -3.12
N GLN A 137 -15.69 -13.48 -3.67
CA GLN A 137 -16.85 -14.24 -3.19
C GLN A 137 -16.70 -14.73 -1.74
N HIS A 138 -15.46 -15.08 -1.33
CA HIS A 138 -15.16 -15.43 0.06
C HIS A 138 -15.27 -14.19 0.96
N PHE A 139 -14.74 -13.07 0.48
CA PHE A 139 -14.84 -11.78 1.16
C PHE A 139 -16.29 -11.36 1.37
N SER A 140 -17.12 -11.40 0.34
CA SER A 140 -18.54 -11.02 0.40
C SER A 140 -19.31 -11.83 1.46
N ARG A 141 -19.11 -13.16 1.49
CA ARG A 141 -19.74 -14.03 2.51
C ARG A 141 -19.25 -13.75 3.93
N ASP A 142 -17.96 -13.46 4.08
CA ASP A 142 -17.42 -13.08 5.39
C ASP A 142 -17.94 -11.71 5.82
N LEU A 143 -18.07 -10.76 4.89
CA LEU A 143 -18.56 -9.42 5.13
C LEU A 143 -20.01 -9.36 5.63
N GLU A 144 -20.87 -10.31 5.17
CA GLU A 144 -22.26 -10.41 5.65
C GLU A 144 -22.36 -10.57 7.17
N LYS A 145 -21.37 -11.21 7.79
CA LYS A 145 -21.35 -11.57 9.22
C LYS A 145 -20.53 -10.60 10.08
N ILE A 146 -19.94 -9.58 9.48
CA ILE A 146 -18.96 -8.72 10.11
C ILE A 146 -19.40 -7.27 9.98
N ASP A 147 -19.32 -6.51 11.07
CA ASP A 147 -19.70 -5.10 11.09
C ASP A 147 -18.50 -4.16 11.00
N LYS A 148 -17.29 -4.65 11.34
CA LYS A 148 -16.09 -3.82 11.44
C LYS A 148 -14.97 -4.36 10.58
N VAL A 149 -14.40 -3.48 9.76
CA VAL A 149 -13.28 -3.73 8.85
C VAL A 149 -12.13 -2.81 9.20
N LEU A 150 -10.94 -3.36 9.38
CA LEU A 150 -9.69 -2.60 9.39
C LEU A 150 -9.11 -2.58 7.98
N TYR A 151 -8.87 -1.40 7.44
CA TYR A 151 -8.26 -1.20 6.13
C TYR A 151 -6.84 -0.68 6.30
N ILE A 152 -5.83 -1.46 5.96
CA ILE A 152 -4.41 -1.09 6.06
C ILE A 152 -3.93 -0.64 4.68
N ALA A 153 -3.67 0.66 4.54
CA ALA A 153 -3.23 1.27 3.30
C ALA A 153 -1.77 0.91 2.95
N ASP A 154 -1.42 1.11 1.69
CA ASP A 154 -0.05 1.01 1.17
C ASP A 154 0.42 2.41 0.71
N ASN A 155 0.20 2.81 -0.53
CA ASN A 155 0.84 3.99 -1.10
C ASN A 155 -0.07 5.24 -1.19
N SER A 156 0.56 6.41 -1.19
CA SER A 156 -0.06 7.66 -1.65
C SER A 156 -0.51 7.53 -3.11
N GLY A 157 -1.53 8.27 -3.51
CA GLY A 157 -2.18 8.11 -4.82
C GLY A 157 -3.08 6.87 -4.88
N GLU A 158 -2.56 5.70 -4.54
CA GLU A 158 -3.34 4.46 -4.41
C GLU A 158 -4.50 4.61 -3.40
N ILE A 159 -4.27 5.33 -2.30
CA ILE A 159 -5.27 5.60 -1.25
C ILE A 159 -6.54 6.27 -1.79
N VAL A 160 -6.48 6.97 -2.92
CA VAL A 160 -7.66 7.55 -3.59
C VAL A 160 -8.49 6.47 -4.28
N PHE A 161 -7.86 5.43 -4.82
CA PHE A 161 -8.55 4.25 -5.36
C PHE A 161 -9.15 3.43 -4.22
N ASP A 162 -8.44 3.32 -3.10
CA ASP A 162 -8.95 2.69 -1.87
C ASP A 162 -10.20 3.37 -1.36
N LYS A 163 -10.30 4.70 -1.48
CA LYS A 163 -11.48 5.46 -1.09
C LYS A 163 -12.75 4.97 -1.77
N VAL A 164 -12.66 4.51 -3.03
CA VAL A 164 -13.82 3.97 -3.74
C VAL A 164 -14.33 2.70 -3.05
N PHE A 165 -13.43 1.79 -2.68
CA PHE A 165 -13.80 0.55 -2.00
C PHE A 165 -14.26 0.80 -0.56
N ILE A 166 -13.57 1.68 0.17
CA ILE A 166 -13.96 2.11 1.53
C ILE A 166 -15.36 2.71 1.51
N SER A 167 -15.67 3.58 0.54
CA SER A 167 -17.00 4.18 0.38
C SER A 167 -18.08 3.13 0.13
N GLY A 168 -17.78 2.11 -0.69
CA GLY A 168 -18.68 0.98 -0.93
C GLY A 168 -18.97 0.18 0.36
N LEU A 169 -17.95 -0.11 1.16
CA LEU A 169 -18.11 -0.79 2.45
C LEU A 169 -18.96 0.03 3.43
N ILE A 170 -18.70 1.33 3.52
CA ILE A 170 -19.49 2.25 4.37
C ILE A 170 -20.94 2.32 3.88
N GLY A 171 -21.15 2.38 2.56
CA GLY A 171 -22.49 2.36 1.96
C GLY A 171 -23.29 1.09 2.29
N MET A 172 -22.62 -0.03 2.56
CA MET A 172 -23.21 -1.27 3.07
C MET A 172 -23.43 -1.27 4.60
N GLY A 173 -23.19 -0.17 5.28
CA GLY A 173 -23.34 -0.03 6.74
C GLY A 173 -22.18 -0.59 7.54
N LYS A 174 -21.02 -0.88 6.92
CA LYS A 174 -19.85 -1.39 7.64
C LYS A 174 -19.07 -0.24 8.30
N LYS A 175 -18.60 -0.47 9.51
CA LYS A 175 -17.66 0.44 10.17
C LYS A 175 -16.25 0.15 9.63
N VAL A 176 -15.69 1.07 8.88
CA VAL A 176 -14.32 0.97 8.40
C VAL A 176 -13.41 1.82 9.28
N VAL A 177 -12.21 1.31 9.60
CA VAL A 177 -11.12 2.07 10.19
C VAL A 177 -9.95 1.98 9.23
N LEU A 178 -9.44 3.13 8.78
CA LEU A 178 -8.29 3.22 7.89
C LEU A 178 -7.01 3.36 8.74
N ALA A 179 -6.04 2.50 8.50
CA ALA A 179 -4.72 2.59 9.10
C ALA A 179 -3.68 3.01 8.07
N VAL A 180 -2.89 4.04 8.41
CA VAL A 180 -1.81 4.60 7.59
C VAL A 180 -0.51 4.64 8.37
N LYS A 181 0.63 4.87 7.71
CA LYS A 181 1.94 4.95 8.37
C LYS A 181 2.04 6.18 9.28
N SER A 182 2.77 6.03 10.39
CA SER A 182 2.97 7.11 11.37
C SER A 182 4.08 8.08 10.99
N GLY A 183 4.87 7.74 10.01
CA GLY A 183 5.93 8.58 9.51
C GLY A 183 6.27 8.28 8.05
N PRO A 184 7.06 9.13 7.43
CA PRO A 184 7.43 8.96 6.03
C PRO A 184 8.32 7.72 5.85
N ILE A 185 7.85 6.82 5.03
CA ILE A 185 8.57 5.65 4.54
C ILE A 185 8.24 5.46 3.06
N LEU A 186 9.21 5.61 2.18
CA LEU A 186 8.96 5.61 0.73
C LEU A 186 7.79 6.55 0.35
N ASN A 187 6.94 6.06 -0.52
CA ASN A 187 5.69 6.69 -0.94
C ASN A 187 4.46 6.14 -0.17
N ASP A 188 4.67 5.43 0.95
CA ASP A 188 3.56 4.93 1.76
C ASP A 188 2.66 6.08 2.24
N ALA A 189 1.36 5.79 2.33
CA ALA A 189 0.37 6.77 2.74
C ALA A 189 0.48 7.09 4.24
N THR A 190 0.41 8.37 4.56
CA THR A 190 0.40 8.93 5.91
C THR A 190 -0.95 9.60 6.21
N ILE A 191 -1.09 10.14 7.40
CA ILE A 191 -2.31 10.86 7.81
C ILE A 191 -2.59 12.09 6.90
N GLU A 192 -1.53 12.74 6.39
CA GLU A 192 -1.64 13.86 5.45
C GLU A 192 -2.24 13.39 4.12
N ASP A 193 -1.79 12.23 3.61
CA ASP A 193 -2.30 11.67 2.35
C ASP A 193 -3.77 11.27 2.48
N ALA A 194 -4.16 10.69 3.62
CA ALA A 194 -5.57 10.37 3.91
C ALA A 194 -6.47 11.62 3.93
N LYS A 195 -5.98 12.73 4.52
CA LYS A 195 -6.67 14.03 4.52
C LYS A 195 -6.76 14.63 3.12
N GLU A 196 -5.66 14.62 2.36
CA GLU A 196 -5.66 15.09 0.97
C GLU A 196 -6.65 14.31 0.10
N ALA A 197 -6.78 12.99 0.33
CA ALA A 197 -7.78 12.14 -0.33
C ALA A 197 -9.21 12.36 0.21
N GLY A 198 -9.39 13.09 1.32
CA GLY A 198 -10.67 13.33 1.98
C GLY A 198 -11.26 12.08 2.63
N LEU A 199 -10.40 11.13 3.06
CA LEU A 199 -10.82 9.92 3.74
C LEU A 199 -11.19 10.17 5.20
N ASP A 200 -10.57 11.15 5.83
CA ASP A 200 -10.88 11.61 7.19
C ASP A 200 -12.30 12.13 7.36
N ASN A 201 -12.98 12.50 6.25
CA ASN A 201 -14.38 12.93 6.26
C ASN A 201 -15.38 11.76 6.24
N ILE A 202 -14.94 10.56 5.88
CA ILE A 202 -15.82 9.39 5.66
C ILE A 202 -15.51 8.22 6.59
N THR A 203 -14.31 8.15 7.14
CA THR A 203 -13.90 7.04 8.04
C THR A 203 -12.94 7.53 9.11
N GLN A 204 -12.88 6.80 10.23
CA GLN A 204 -11.84 7.00 11.23
C GLN A 204 -10.49 6.61 10.62
N THR A 205 -9.52 7.52 10.65
CA THR A 205 -8.15 7.26 10.23
C THR A 205 -7.24 7.20 11.45
N ILE A 206 -6.45 6.15 11.56
CA ILE A 206 -5.48 5.93 12.64
C ILE A 206 -4.07 5.72 12.06
N GLU A 207 -3.07 5.91 12.89
CA GLU A 207 -1.68 5.64 12.55
C GLU A 207 -1.25 4.27 13.09
N THR A 208 -0.46 3.53 12.27
CA THR A 208 0.04 2.20 12.66
C THR A 208 0.98 2.24 13.86
N GLY A 209 1.60 3.38 14.15
CA GLY A 209 2.63 3.53 15.20
C GLY A 209 4.04 3.30 14.69
N CYS A 210 4.23 2.69 13.51
CA CYS A 210 5.55 2.46 12.92
C CYS A 210 5.78 3.26 11.64
N ASP A 211 7.04 3.62 11.41
CA ASP A 211 7.60 4.18 10.17
C ASP A 211 8.49 3.12 9.48
N CYS A 212 7.91 1.94 9.28
CA CYS A 212 8.57 0.77 8.71
C CYS A 212 7.84 0.28 7.45
N ILE A 213 8.56 -0.41 6.57
CA ILE A 213 7.94 -1.13 5.44
C ILE A 213 7.15 -2.31 6.02
N GLY A 214 5.91 -2.47 5.61
CA GLY A 214 5.02 -3.45 6.23
C GLY A 214 4.62 -3.03 7.65
N LEU A 215 4.50 -4.00 8.56
CA LEU A 215 4.14 -3.80 9.96
C LEU A 215 5.17 -4.48 10.87
N ASP A 216 5.51 -3.80 11.94
CA ASP A 216 6.27 -4.36 13.05
C ASP A 216 5.41 -4.26 14.31
N PHE A 217 4.79 -5.36 14.70
CA PHE A 217 3.90 -5.43 15.86
C PHE A 217 4.57 -5.00 17.19
N GLY A 218 5.91 -5.09 17.26
CA GLY A 218 6.67 -4.64 18.43
C GLY A 218 6.72 -3.11 18.57
N THR A 219 6.46 -2.38 17.48
CA THR A 219 6.50 -0.90 17.43
C THR A 219 5.15 -0.28 17.10
N CYS A 220 4.14 -1.08 16.75
CA CYS A 220 2.80 -0.59 16.49
C CYS A 220 2.17 0.10 17.71
N SER A 221 1.30 1.08 17.45
CA SER A 221 0.57 1.79 18.50
C SER A 221 -0.48 0.89 19.18
N GLU A 222 -0.78 1.17 20.46
CA GLU A 222 -1.85 0.45 21.18
C GLU A 222 -3.22 0.62 20.47
N GLU A 223 -3.47 1.78 19.88
CA GLU A 223 -4.69 2.04 19.13
C GLU A 223 -4.78 1.12 17.91
N PHE A 224 -3.72 1.03 17.11
CA PHE A 224 -3.67 0.12 15.97
C PHE A 224 -3.84 -1.34 16.39
N LEU A 225 -3.12 -1.79 17.41
CA LEU A 225 -3.21 -3.16 17.91
C LEU A 225 -4.62 -3.51 18.38
N LYS A 226 -5.30 -2.59 19.07
CA LYS A 226 -6.70 -2.76 19.49
C LYS A 226 -7.64 -2.86 18.28
N GLU A 227 -7.44 -2.02 17.26
CA GLU A 227 -8.23 -2.06 16.03
C GLU A 227 -7.97 -3.36 15.26
N PHE A 228 -6.71 -3.80 15.16
CA PHE A 228 -6.32 -5.05 14.55
C PHE A 228 -6.97 -6.27 15.23
N GLU A 229 -6.97 -6.30 16.57
CA GLU A 229 -7.59 -7.38 17.32
C GLU A 229 -9.11 -7.38 17.25
N SER A 230 -9.75 -6.22 17.29
CA SER A 230 -11.22 -6.10 17.34
C SER A 230 -11.92 -6.16 15.98
N SER A 231 -11.20 -6.01 14.88
CA SER A 231 -11.80 -6.06 13.54
C SER A 231 -12.06 -7.50 13.10
N GLY A 232 -13.22 -7.73 12.51
CA GLY A 232 -13.63 -9.05 12.04
C GLY A 232 -13.05 -9.40 10.68
N ILE A 233 -12.75 -8.38 9.86
CA ILE A 233 -12.03 -8.48 8.59
C ILE A 233 -10.92 -7.45 8.57
N ILE A 234 -9.77 -7.84 8.03
CA ILE A 234 -8.64 -6.96 7.76
C ILE A 234 -8.41 -6.96 6.24
N ILE A 235 -8.46 -5.80 5.62
CA ILE A 235 -8.03 -5.59 4.23
C ILE A 235 -6.63 -5.01 4.30
N SER A 236 -5.69 -5.63 3.61
CA SER A 236 -4.28 -5.25 3.66
C SER A 236 -3.76 -5.00 2.26
N LYS A 237 -3.25 -3.79 2.03
CA LYS A 237 -2.75 -3.35 0.73
C LYS A 237 -1.23 -3.52 0.65
N GLY A 238 -0.77 -3.93 -0.54
CA GLY A 238 0.63 -3.93 -0.91
C GLY A 238 1.47 -5.09 -0.36
N GLN A 239 2.60 -5.31 -1.02
CA GLN A 239 3.48 -6.45 -0.76
C GLN A 239 4.15 -6.39 0.62
N GLY A 240 4.58 -5.21 1.07
CA GLY A 240 5.24 -5.05 2.37
C GLY A 240 4.36 -5.48 3.54
N ASN A 241 3.05 -5.21 3.45
CA ASN A 241 2.10 -5.65 4.47
C ASN A 241 1.85 -7.17 4.39
N VAL A 242 1.84 -7.79 3.21
CA VAL A 242 1.78 -9.26 3.08
C VAL A 242 2.95 -9.90 3.82
N GLU A 243 4.18 -9.44 3.58
CA GLU A 243 5.39 -9.96 4.22
C GLU A 243 5.33 -9.95 5.76
N SER A 244 4.53 -9.05 6.34
CA SER A 244 4.35 -8.91 7.79
C SER A 244 3.14 -9.65 8.34
N LEU A 245 2.16 -10.00 7.50
CA LEU A 245 0.85 -10.49 7.95
C LEU A 245 0.52 -11.90 7.48
N ASP A 246 1.28 -12.47 6.54
CA ASP A 246 0.93 -13.76 5.95
C ASP A 246 0.90 -14.91 6.96
N ASP A 247 1.79 -14.88 7.97
CA ASP A 247 1.86 -15.89 9.04
C ASP A 247 0.86 -15.64 10.20
N VAL A 248 0.06 -14.57 10.16
CA VAL A 248 -0.89 -14.24 11.22
C VAL A 248 -2.07 -15.21 11.20
N LYS A 249 -2.27 -15.93 12.31
CA LYS A 249 -3.30 -16.97 12.45
C LYS A 249 -4.57 -16.43 13.11
N GLY A 250 -5.71 -17.01 12.70
CA GLY A 250 -6.98 -16.76 13.37
C GLY A 250 -7.64 -15.43 13.01
N LYS A 251 -7.10 -14.71 12.00
CA LYS A 251 -7.67 -13.47 11.46
C LYS A 251 -8.11 -13.66 10.01
N LYS A 252 -9.19 -13.03 9.62
CA LYS A 252 -9.64 -12.97 8.23
C LYS A 252 -8.96 -11.80 7.54
N ILE A 253 -7.82 -12.07 6.91
CA ILE A 253 -7.04 -11.06 6.20
C ILE A 253 -7.24 -11.27 4.70
N TYR A 254 -7.51 -10.19 4.00
CA TYR A 254 -7.62 -10.13 2.54
C TYR A 254 -6.52 -9.22 1.99
N PHE A 255 -5.65 -9.79 1.20
CA PHE A 255 -4.50 -9.11 0.59
C PHE A 255 -4.86 -8.61 -0.81
N LEU A 256 -4.62 -7.34 -1.05
CA LEU A 256 -4.84 -6.66 -2.33
C LEU A 256 -3.51 -6.09 -2.82
N LEU A 257 -2.89 -6.75 -3.80
CA LEU A 257 -1.57 -6.35 -4.28
C LEU A 257 -1.26 -6.79 -5.70
N LYS A 258 -0.17 -6.25 -6.23
CA LYS A 258 0.55 -6.75 -7.41
C LYS A 258 1.80 -7.49 -6.96
N ALA A 259 2.06 -8.67 -7.51
CA ALA A 259 3.25 -9.48 -7.23
C ALA A 259 4.50 -8.88 -7.91
N LYS A 260 5.12 -7.87 -7.27
CA LYS A 260 6.23 -7.06 -7.83
C LYS A 260 7.61 -7.74 -7.77
N CYS A 261 7.71 -8.97 -7.26
CA CYS A 261 8.96 -9.75 -7.28
C CYS A 261 8.66 -11.24 -7.44
N GLU A 262 9.63 -11.98 -8.02
CA GLU A 262 9.49 -13.41 -8.27
C GLU A 262 9.31 -14.26 -6.99
N LYS A 263 9.86 -13.80 -5.85
CA LYS A 263 9.66 -14.48 -4.56
C LYS A 263 8.18 -14.42 -4.18
N MET A 264 7.59 -13.22 -4.16
CA MET A 264 6.17 -13.02 -3.83
C MET A 264 5.26 -13.75 -4.82
N ALA A 265 5.56 -13.71 -6.12
CA ALA A 265 4.78 -14.43 -7.12
C ALA A 265 4.74 -15.94 -6.84
N ARG A 266 5.89 -16.54 -6.48
CA ARG A 266 5.98 -17.97 -6.10
C ARG A 266 5.24 -18.28 -4.80
N GLU A 267 5.33 -17.43 -3.79
CA GLU A 267 4.62 -17.59 -2.51
C GLU A 267 3.10 -17.52 -2.69
N LEU A 268 2.64 -16.64 -3.57
CA LEU A 268 1.21 -16.51 -3.91
C LEU A 268 0.73 -17.57 -4.90
N GLY A 269 1.64 -18.26 -5.61
CA GLY A 269 1.30 -19.22 -6.66
C GLY A 269 0.78 -18.57 -7.95
N VAL A 270 1.30 -17.37 -8.30
CA VAL A 270 0.93 -16.58 -9.47
C VAL A 270 2.16 -16.19 -10.29
N ASP A 271 1.97 -15.56 -11.44
CA ASP A 271 3.06 -15.05 -12.26
C ASP A 271 3.56 -13.68 -11.77
N TYR A 272 4.78 -13.34 -12.17
CA TYR A 272 5.36 -12.02 -11.90
C TYR A 272 4.52 -10.91 -12.51
N LEU A 273 4.20 -9.89 -11.72
CA LEU A 273 3.30 -8.77 -12.02
C LEU A 273 1.80 -9.10 -12.01
N ASP A 274 1.41 -10.32 -11.71
CA ASP A 274 0.02 -10.64 -11.48
C ASP A 274 -0.58 -9.86 -10.31
N ILE A 275 -1.89 -9.68 -10.40
CA ILE A 275 -2.68 -8.90 -9.46
C ILE A 275 -3.62 -9.82 -8.73
N VAL A 276 -3.70 -9.67 -7.43
CA VAL A 276 -4.48 -10.58 -6.60
C VAL A 276 -5.37 -9.83 -5.61
N PHE A 277 -6.53 -10.42 -5.40
CA PHE A 277 -7.40 -10.23 -4.24
C PHE A 277 -7.47 -11.59 -3.54
N LYS A 278 -6.59 -11.81 -2.57
CA LYS A 278 -6.37 -13.13 -1.97
C LYS A 278 -6.74 -13.14 -0.49
N ARG A 279 -7.51 -14.15 -0.06
CA ARG A 279 -7.72 -14.45 1.35
C ARG A 279 -6.47 -15.13 1.93
N SER A 280 -6.06 -14.75 3.15
CA SER A 280 -4.98 -15.44 3.86
C SER A 280 -5.30 -16.92 4.05
N ASP A 281 -4.31 -17.79 3.84
CA ASP A 281 -4.45 -19.25 4.02
C ASP A 281 -4.62 -19.63 5.50
N HIS A 282 -4.32 -18.73 6.44
CA HIS A 282 -4.48 -18.90 7.88
C HIS A 282 -5.80 -18.34 8.44
N ALA A 283 -6.70 -17.88 7.56
CA ALA A 283 -8.04 -17.41 7.95
C ALA A 283 -8.90 -18.57 8.45
N LYS A 284 -9.48 -18.41 9.62
CA LYS A 284 -10.45 -19.37 10.21
C LYS A 284 -11.88 -18.94 9.97
#